data_f79c8d33dbc555e91a92363af1b2ac86
#
_entry.id   f79c8d33dbc555e91a92363af1b2ac86
#
_cell.length_a   1.000
_cell.length_b   1.000
_cell.length_c   1.000
_cell.angle_alpha   90.00
_cell.angle_beta   90.00
_cell.angle_gamma   90.00
#
_symmetry.space_group_name_H-M   'P 1'
#
loop_
_entity.id
_entity.type
_entity.pdbx_description
1 polymer ?
#
loop_
_entity_poly.entity_id
_entity_poly.type
_entity_poly.pdbx_seq_one_letter_code
_entity_poly.pdbx_strand_id
1 'polypeptide(L)'
;MEDMDSASGEACHLLLPGVKSGTPKYVFFPGCQLSGCRPEQVSAVYDFLSGHLGGGTGIYLSCCGIPARWAGEKVRFAAHVDKMKAELRELGNPVVVTACSTCLNVFRDFFPEYTSTSLWEVLDGMQLPSGGGKEHAADLPDSLVCQDPCMARRNESWQKSVRSLAAKCGVKVTEPLLTGRLTACCGYGGNQWCSDPELSDMMAEDRAKGLGGPALASCIMCRERMASTGLPIWHLLDILPFGQAKPGAGASPATGLSQRRANRAKLRRMMLKELRGESVPEPQPAARVVYSTEMLAKLEAKHILQEDVEATLAYGKSSDSYFVDEESGHHLTSWRPRKVTFWVEYTEQEDG
;
A
#
# COMPACT_ATOMS: atom_id res chain seq x y z
N MET A 1 -11.05 1.71 -7.45
CA MET A 1 -10.66 0.89 -8.62
C MET A 1 -9.24 1.18 -9.05
N GLU A 2 -8.83 2.45 -9.09
CA GLU A 2 -7.47 2.89 -9.50
C GLU A 2 -6.34 2.12 -8.80
N ASP A 3 -6.39 1.97 -7.49
CA ASP A 3 -5.40 1.20 -6.73
C ASP A 3 -5.32 -0.28 -7.15
N MET A 4 -6.43 -0.89 -7.53
CA MET A 4 -6.44 -2.27 -8.02
C MET A 4 -5.80 -2.35 -9.41
N ASP A 5 -6.18 -1.45 -10.31
CA ASP A 5 -5.66 -1.42 -11.68
C ASP A 5 -4.18 -1.09 -11.70
N SER A 6 -3.78 -0.08 -10.94
CA SER A 6 -2.38 0.29 -10.78
C SER A 6 -1.54 -0.86 -10.21
N ALA A 7 -1.99 -1.52 -9.14
CA ALA A 7 -1.21 -2.56 -8.47
C ALA A 7 -1.16 -3.88 -9.22
N SER A 8 -2.15 -4.15 -10.09
CA SER A 8 -2.23 -5.37 -10.89
C SER A 8 -1.81 -5.16 -12.34
N GLY A 9 -1.46 -3.92 -12.71
CA GLY A 9 -0.94 -3.56 -14.02
C GLY A 9 0.54 -3.91 -14.19
N GLU A 10 1.00 -3.98 -15.43
CA GLU A 10 2.35 -4.40 -15.81
C GLU A 10 3.48 -3.67 -15.08
N ALA A 11 3.31 -2.36 -14.84
CA ALA A 11 4.31 -1.55 -14.15
C ALA A 11 4.52 -1.90 -12.66
N CYS A 12 3.55 -2.56 -12.02
CA CYS A 12 3.55 -2.83 -10.57
C CYS A 12 3.40 -4.32 -10.25
N HIS A 13 2.81 -5.10 -11.16
CA HIS A 13 2.63 -6.54 -10.97
C HIS A 13 3.94 -7.29 -11.09
N LEU A 14 4.17 -8.24 -10.18
CA LEU A 14 5.34 -9.11 -10.19
C LEU A 14 5.03 -10.41 -9.49
N LEU A 15 5.39 -11.52 -10.11
CA LEU A 15 5.39 -12.85 -9.49
C LEU A 15 6.73 -13.54 -9.76
N LEU A 16 7.48 -13.79 -8.71
CA LEU A 16 8.77 -14.46 -8.81
C LEU A 16 8.91 -15.58 -7.75
N PRO A 17 9.54 -16.70 -8.11
CA PRO A 17 9.76 -17.83 -7.19
C PRO A 17 10.82 -17.55 -6.11
N GLY A 18 11.53 -16.43 -6.18
CA GLY A 18 12.64 -16.09 -5.29
C GLY A 18 14.00 -16.42 -5.87
N VAL A 19 15.04 -16.31 -5.04
CA VAL A 19 16.46 -16.48 -5.47
C VAL A 19 16.83 -17.95 -5.68
N LYS A 20 16.21 -18.87 -4.96
CA LYS A 20 16.52 -20.31 -5.07
C LYS A 20 15.81 -20.91 -6.28
N SER A 21 16.52 -21.70 -7.06
CA SER A 21 15.94 -22.48 -8.14
C SER A 21 14.94 -23.50 -7.56
N GLY A 22 13.75 -23.57 -8.14
CA GLY A 22 12.72 -24.51 -7.76
C GLY A 22 11.41 -23.84 -7.31
N THR A 23 10.46 -24.67 -6.92
CA THR A 23 9.13 -24.26 -6.47
C THR A 23 9.21 -23.75 -5.03
N PRO A 24 8.85 -22.50 -4.73
CA PRO A 24 8.93 -22.00 -3.37
C PRO A 24 7.82 -22.58 -2.50
N LYS A 25 8.14 -22.88 -1.24
CA LYS A 25 7.16 -23.32 -0.24
C LYS A 25 6.25 -22.19 0.21
N TYR A 26 6.74 -20.97 0.20
CA TYR A 26 6.03 -19.77 0.62
C TYR A 26 6.03 -18.71 -0.48
N VAL A 27 5.01 -17.86 -0.49
CA VAL A 27 5.00 -16.62 -1.28
C VAL A 27 4.60 -15.46 -0.39
N PHE A 28 5.41 -14.41 -0.38
CA PHE A 28 5.09 -13.17 0.31
C PHE A 28 4.19 -12.29 -0.56
N PHE A 29 2.97 -12.05 -0.09
CA PHE A 29 1.98 -11.13 -0.67
C PHE A 29 1.77 -9.93 0.25
N PRO A 30 2.56 -8.85 0.13
CA PRO A 30 2.48 -7.71 1.05
C PRO A 30 1.15 -6.96 0.97
N GLY A 31 0.45 -7.08 -0.16
CA GLY A 31 -0.74 -6.32 -0.50
C GLY A 31 -0.40 -4.96 -1.13
N CYS A 32 -1.31 -4.47 -1.97
CA CYS A 32 -1.07 -3.30 -2.82
C CYS A 32 -0.83 -2.01 -2.03
N GLN A 33 -1.45 -1.85 -0.87
CA GLN A 33 -1.31 -0.63 -0.08
C GLN A 33 0.02 -0.58 0.68
N LEU A 34 0.46 -1.69 1.28
CA LEU A 34 1.76 -1.72 1.95
C LEU A 34 2.90 -1.51 0.94
N SER A 35 2.82 -2.15 -0.24
CA SER A 35 3.75 -1.94 -1.35
C SER A 35 3.82 -0.48 -1.81
N GLY A 36 2.67 0.23 -1.78
CA GLY A 36 2.60 1.64 -2.14
C GLY A 36 3.10 2.59 -1.05
N CYS A 37 2.95 2.24 0.22
CA CYS A 37 3.30 3.14 1.33
C CYS A 37 4.68 2.86 1.91
N ARG A 38 5.18 1.63 1.85
CA ARG A 38 6.40 1.18 2.52
C ARG A 38 7.26 0.24 1.64
N PRO A 39 7.66 0.64 0.42
CA PRO A 39 8.34 -0.25 -0.52
C PRO A 39 9.67 -0.79 0.02
N GLU A 40 10.47 0.02 0.71
CA GLU A 40 11.76 -0.39 1.27
C GLU A 40 11.59 -1.40 2.42
N GLN A 41 10.58 -1.21 3.27
CA GLN A 41 10.29 -2.16 4.35
C GLN A 41 9.72 -3.47 3.80
N VAL A 42 8.95 -3.44 2.70
CA VAL A 42 8.49 -4.66 2.02
C VAL A 42 9.68 -5.46 1.49
N SER A 43 10.67 -4.80 0.86
CA SER A 43 11.91 -5.44 0.40
C SER A 43 12.66 -6.09 1.58
N ALA A 44 12.91 -5.33 2.64
CA ALA A 44 13.64 -5.82 3.81
C ALA A 44 12.93 -6.98 4.53
N VAL A 45 11.60 -6.95 4.60
CA VAL A 45 10.80 -8.08 5.13
C VAL A 45 10.94 -9.31 4.23
N TYR A 46 10.88 -9.12 2.89
CA TYR A 46 11.07 -10.20 1.94
C TYR A 46 12.44 -10.87 2.11
N ASP A 47 13.51 -10.06 2.23
CA ASP A 47 14.88 -10.56 2.44
C ASP A 47 14.98 -11.40 3.71
N PHE A 48 14.38 -10.91 4.79
CA PHE A 48 14.34 -11.65 6.05
C PHE A 48 13.59 -12.97 5.90
N LEU A 49 12.39 -12.97 5.31
CA LEU A 49 11.60 -14.18 5.09
C LEU A 49 12.35 -15.18 4.19
N SER A 50 12.96 -14.69 3.11
CA SER A 50 13.71 -15.51 2.16
C SER A 50 14.94 -16.17 2.80
N GLY A 51 15.58 -15.51 3.75
CA GLY A 51 16.73 -16.04 4.49
C GLY A 51 16.35 -17.02 5.59
N HIS A 52 15.15 -16.94 6.17
CA HIS A 52 14.80 -17.66 7.40
C HIS A 52 13.68 -18.67 7.23
N LEU A 53 12.80 -18.57 6.22
CA LEU A 53 11.80 -19.59 5.94
C LEU A 53 12.40 -20.73 5.10
N GLY A 54 12.42 -21.92 5.68
CA GLY A 54 12.89 -23.13 4.98
C GLY A 54 11.99 -23.48 3.79
N GLY A 55 12.58 -23.87 2.65
CA GLY A 55 11.86 -24.28 1.45
C GLY A 55 11.65 -23.20 0.40
N GLY A 56 12.26 -22.03 0.60
CA GLY A 56 12.21 -20.90 -0.33
C GLY A 56 10.98 -20.02 -0.19
N THR A 57 11.15 -18.74 -0.51
CA THR A 57 10.08 -17.74 -0.47
C THR A 57 10.05 -16.98 -1.79
N GLY A 58 8.92 -17.03 -2.49
CA GLY A 58 8.63 -16.18 -3.64
C GLY A 58 8.06 -14.83 -3.21
N ILE A 59 7.92 -13.92 -4.17
CA ILE A 59 7.23 -12.64 -3.95
C ILE A 59 6.13 -12.46 -4.97
N TYR A 60 4.97 -11.97 -4.51
CA TYR A 60 3.81 -11.69 -5.34
C TYR A 60 3.30 -10.26 -5.08
N LEU A 61 3.65 -9.34 -5.98
CA LEU A 61 3.19 -7.95 -5.96
C LEU A 61 1.95 -7.82 -6.83
N SER A 62 0.80 -7.64 -6.22
CA SER A 62 -0.48 -7.43 -6.89
C SER A 62 -1.52 -6.88 -5.90
N CYS A 63 -2.74 -6.62 -6.38
CA CYS A 63 -3.91 -6.39 -5.54
C CYS A 63 -4.67 -7.71 -5.35
N CYS A 64 -5.29 -7.91 -4.18
CA CYS A 64 -6.19 -9.05 -3.94
C CYS A 64 -7.55 -8.94 -4.68
N GLY A 65 -7.81 -7.83 -5.37
CA GLY A 65 -9.01 -7.62 -6.18
C GLY A 65 -10.25 -7.15 -5.41
N ILE A 66 -10.23 -7.12 -4.09
CA ILE A 66 -11.42 -6.80 -3.28
C ILE A 66 -12.08 -5.45 -3.61
N PRO A 67 -11.37 -4.38 -4.06
CA PRO A 67 -12.02 -3.13 -4.44
C PRO A 67 -13.05 -3.30 -5.55
N ALA A 68 -12.84 -4.21 -6.50
CA ALA A 68 -13.83 -4.51 -7.55
C ALA A 68 -15.10 -5.14 -6.95
N ARG A 69 -14.94 -6.05 -5.99
CA ARG A 69 -16.08 -6.65 -5.29
C ARG A 69 -16.85 -5.61 -4.48
N TRP A 70 -16.18 -4.72 -3.79
CA TRP A 70 -16.80 -3.61 -3.04
C TRP A 70 -17.54 -2.64 -3.95
N ALA A 71 -17.05 -2.44 -5.19
CA ALA A 71 -17.72 -1.64 -6.20
C ALA A 71 -18.89 -2.37 -6.92
N GLY A 72 -19.22 -3.60 -6.52
CA GLY A 72 -20.26 -4.40 -7.16
C GLY A 72 -19.84 -5.09 -8.47
N GLU A 73 -18.59 -4.94 -8.92
CA GLU A 73 -18.04 -5.53 -10.15
C GLU A 73 -17.66 -7.01 -9.96
N LYS A 74 -18.68 -7.84 -9.71
CA LYS A 74 -18.49 -9.26 -9.36
C LYS A 74 -17.76 -10.06 -10.45
N VAL A 75 -18.09 -9.82 -11.72
CA VAL A 75 -17.46 -10.51 -12.87
C VAL A 75 -15.96 -10.20 -12.93
N ARG A 76 -15.61 -8.93 -12.78
CA ARG A 76 -14.22 -8.48 -12.78
C ARG A 76 -13.45 -9.04 -11.59
N PHE A 77 -14.07 -9.07 -10.41
CA PHE A 77 -13.47 -9.69 -9.24
C PHE A 77 -13.20 -11.18 -9.46
N ALA A 78 -14.18 -11.94 -10.00
CA ALA A 78 -14.04 -13.36 -10.28
C ALA A 78 -12.90 -13.63 -11.28
N ALA A 79 -12.86 -12.90 -12.40
CA ALA A 79 -11.79 -13.03 -13.38
C ALA A 79 -10.41 -12.73 -12.79
N HIS A 80 -10.32 -11.75 -11.87
CA HIS A 80 -9.06 -11.45 -11.18
C HIS A 80 -8.64 -12.57 -10.21
N VAL A 81 -9.59 -13.16 -9.48
CA VAL A 81 -9.35 -14.33 -8.61
C VAL A 81 -8.87 -15.51 -9.44
N ASP A 82 -9.50 -15.81 -10.58
CA ASP A 82 -9.12 -16.92 -11.46
C ASP A 82 -7.69 -16.72 -12.01
N LYS A 83 -7.33 -15.49 -12.41
CA LYS A 83 -5.98 -15.14 -12.81
C LYS A 83 -4.98 -15.41 -11.68
N MET A 84 -5.24 -14.90 -10.47
CA MET A 84 -4.35 -15.11 -9.32
C MET A 84 -4.20 -16.59 -8.97
N LYS A 85 -5.27 -17.40 -9.08
CA LYS A 85 -5.21 -18.85 -8.88
C LYS A 85 -4.32 -19.54 -9.91
N ALA A 86 -4.41 -19.14 -11.19
CA ALA A 86 -3.54 -19.66 -12.23
C ALA A 86 -2.06 -19.35 -11.93
N GLU A 87 -1.76 -18.10 -11.59
CA GLU A 87 -0.41 -17.64 -11.23
C GLU A 87 0.16 -18.37 -10.00
N LEU A 88 -0.63 -18.56 -8.95
CA LEU A 88 -0.20 -19.33 -7.76
C LEU A 88 0.02 -20.82 -8.08
N ARG A 89 -0.76 -21.37 -8.99
CA ARG A 89 -0.60 -22.76 -9.45
C ARG A 89 0.70 -22.93 -10.23
N GLU A 90 1.04 -22.00 -11.10
CA GLU A 90 2.33 -21.99 -11.81
C GLU A 90 3.51 -21.87 -10.83
N LEU A 91 3.32 -21.19 -9.72
CA LEU A 91 4.31 -21.09 -8.64
C LEU A 91 4.35 -22.34 -7.72
N GLY A 92 3.51 -23.36 -7.98
CA GLY A 92 3.49 -24.62 -7.24
C GLY A 92 2.64 -24.63 -5.98
N ASN A 93 1.61 -23.81 -5.91
CA ASN A 93 0.67 -23.71 -4.77
C ASN A 93 1.36 -23.41 -3.43
N PRO A 94 2.15 -22.35 -3.33
CA PRO A 94 2.84 -21.99 -2.09
C PRO A 94 1.87 -21.57 -0.98
N VAL A 95 2.34 -21.62 0.26
CA VAL A 95 1.66 -20.97 1.39
C VAL A 95 1.74 -19.46 1.22
N VAL A 96 0.60 -18.77 1.22
CA VAL A 96 0.54 -17.32 1.06
C VAL A 96 0.73 -16.62 2.41
N VAL A 97 1.80 -15.84 2.53
CA VAL A 97 2.07 -14.98 3.70
C VAL A 97 1.67 -13.55 3.35
N THR A 98 0.70 -12.98 4.06
CA THR A 98 0.21 -11.63 3.75
C THR A 98 0.25 -10.68 4.95
N ALA A 99 0.59 -9.40 4.68
CA ALA A 99 0.65 -8.33 5.68
C ALA A 99 -0.66 -7.54 5.82
N CYS A 100 -1.66 -7.83 4.99
CA CYS A 100 -2.94 -7.13 4.98
C CYS A 100 -4.08 -8.03 5.47
N SER A 101 -4.80 -7.61 6.52
CA SER A 101 -5.94 -8.36 7.06
C SER A 101 -7.08 -8.55 6.06
N THR A 102 -7.30 -7.57 5.18
CA THR A 102 -8.27 -7.70 4.08
C THR A 102 -7.83 -8.74 3.06
N CYS A 103 -6.57 -8.73 2.65
CA CYS A 103 -6.03 -9.74 1.74
C CYS A 103 -6.12 -11.15 2.37
N LEU A 104 -5.80 -11.30 3.66
CA LEU A 104 -5.91 -12.56 4.36
C LEU A 104 -7.34 -13.14 4.31
N ASN A 105 -8.35 -12.28 4.53
CA ASN A 105 -9.74 -12.70 4.41
C ASN A 105 -10.11 -13.06 2.96
N VAL A 106 -9.62 -12.31 1.97
CA VAL A 106 -9.84 -12.66 0.55
C VAL A 106 -9.25 -14.02 0.23
N PHE A 107 -8.03 -14.32 0.67
CA PHE A 107 -7.43 -15.63 0.46
C PHE A 107 -8.22 -16.74 1.16
N ARG A 108 -8.67 -16.54 2.40
CA ARG A 108 -9.48 -17.53 3.12
C ARG A 108 -10.85 -17.77 2.49
N ASP A 109 -11.50 -16.73 1.99
CA ASP A 109 -12.87 -16.80 1.46
C ASP A 109 -12.94 -17.26 0.00
N PHE A 110 -11.94 -16.91 -0.84
CA PHE A 110 -11.99 -17.13 -2.29
C PHE A 110 -10.89 -18.03 -2.84
N PHE A 111 -9.93 -18.43 -2.01
CA PHE A 111 -8.83 -19.33 -2.36
C PHE A 111 -8.75 -20.48 -1.35
N PRO A 112 -9.86 -21.22 -1.09
CA PRO A 112 -9.90 -22.25 -0.03
C PRO A 112 -8.92 -23.40 -0.28
N GLU A 113 -8.47 -23.58 -1.51
CA GLU A 113 -7.46 -24.56 -1.91
C GLU A 113 -6.02 -24.16 -1.52
N TYR A 114 -5.79 -22.92 -1.10
CA TYR A 114 -4.48 -22.41 -0.71
C TYR A 114 -4.41 -22.16 0.80
N THR A 115 -3.31 -22.56 1.41
CA THR A 115 -3.02 -22.17 2.79
C THR A 115 -2.58 -20.71 2.81
N SER A 116 -3.18 -19.90 3.69
CA SER A 116 -2.80 -18.52 3.89
C SER A 116 -2.61 -18.19 5.36
N THR A 117 -1.61 -17.37 5.66
CA THR A 117 -1.26 -16.93 7.01
C THR A 117 -0.89 -15.44 7.05
N SER A 118 -0.94 -14.89 8.24
CA SER A 118 -0.54 -13.49 8.48
C SER A 118 0.98 -13.38 8.58
N LEU A 119 1.54 -12.32 7.99
CA LEU A 119 2.95 -11.94 8.21
C LEU A 119 3.26 -11.81 9.70
N TRP A 120 2.32 -11.24 10.47
CA TRP A 120 2.54 -11.00 11.91
C TRP A 120 2.65 -12.30 12.69
N GLU A 121 1.83 -13.30 12.37
CA GLU A 121 1.92 -14.64 12.97
C GLU A 121 3.23 -15.34 12.61
N VAL A 122 3.69 -15.21 11.37
CA VAL A 122 4.97 -15.74 10.91
C VAL A 122 6.14 -15.09 11.65
N LEU A 123 6.18 -13.77 11.68
CA LEU A 123 7.26 -13.01 12.35
C LEU A 123 7.26 -13.23 13.87
N ASP A 124 6.09 -13.37 14.49
CA ASP A 124 5.98 -13.64 15.92
C ASP A 124 6.55 -15.02 16.29
N GLY A 125 6.43 -16.01 15.41
CA GLY A 125 7.04 -17.33 15.56
C GLY A 125 8.55 -17.38 15.28
N MET A 126 9.17 -16.28 14.85
CA MET A 126 10.58 -16.23 14.46
C MET A 126 11.41 -15.42 15.46
N GLN A 127 12.72 -15.66 15.47
CA GLN A 127 13.67 -14.78 16.13
C GLN A 127 13.94 -13.58 15.23
N LEU A 128 13.51 -12.39 15.69
CA LEU A 128 13.74 -11.15 14.95
C LEU A 128 15.21 -10.71 15.08
N PRO A 129 15.73 -9.92 14.11
CA PRO A 129 16.99 -9.22 14.27
C PRO A 129 16.97 -8.29 15.51
N SER A 130 18.11 -7.97 16.06
CA SER A 130 18.24 -6.94 17.11
C SER A 130 17.96 -5.53 16.54
N GLY A 131 17.63 -4.56 17.40
CA GLY A 131 17.52 -3.16 17.01
C GLY A 131 16.09 -2.67 16.73
N GLY A 132 15.07 -3.31 17.31
CA GLY A 132 13.67 -2.84 17.23
C GLY A 132 13.33 -1.75 18.25
N GLY A 133 12.10 -1.23 18.16
CA GLY A 133 11.58 -0.24 19.11
C GLY A 133 12.28 1.11 19.02
N LYS A 134 12.69 1.67 20.17
CA LYS A 134 13.37 2.98 20.23
C LYS A 134 14.75 2.98 19.55
N GLU A 135 15.42 1.84 19.47
CA GLU A 135 16.67 1.73 18.71
C GLU A 135 16.43 1.91 17.21
N HIS A 136 15.25 1.48 16.73
CA HIS A 136 14.85 1.59 15.33
C HIS A 136 14.14 2.90 15.02
N ALA A 137 13.32 3.42 15.94
CA ALA A 137 12.57 4.68 15.82
C ALA A 137 12.73 5.50 17.10
N ALA A 138 13.72 6.40 17.09
CA ALA A 138 14.12 7.18 18.28
C ALA A 138 13.02 8.12 18.81
N ASP A 139 12.05 8.48 17.98
CA ASP A 139 10.90 9.34 18.29
C ASP A 139 9.69 8.59 18.89
N LEU A 140 9.83 7.27 19.15
CA LEU A 140 8.77 6.49 19.76
C LEU A 140 8.44 6.98 21.18
N PRO A 141 7.15 7.20 21.50
CA PRO A 141 6.71 7.47 22.86
C PRO A 141 6.85 6.22 23.75
N ASP A 142 6.70 6.39 25.07
CA ASP A 142 6.84 5.28 26.04
C ASP A 142 5.72 4.23 25.90
N SER A 143 4.58 4.61 25.34
CA SER A 143 3.50 3.70 25.05
C SER A 143 2.70 4.12 23.83
N LEU A 144 2.13 3.14 23.13
CA LEU A 144 1.27 3.33 21.95
C LEU A 144 -0.09 2.69 22.20
N VAL A 145 -1.16 3.35 21.74
CA VAL A 145 -2.51 2.78 21.78
C VAL A 145 -2.73 1.88 20.56
N CYS A 146 -3.22 0.67 20.74
CA CYS A 146 -3.37 -0.29 19.66
C CYS A 146 -4.57 0.02 18.76
N GLN A 147 -4.33 0.18 17.46
CA GLN A 147 -5.37 0.23 16.44
C GLN A 147 -5.46 -1.13 15.74
N ASP A 148 -6.39 -1.98 16.18
CA ASP A 148 -6.71 -3.20 15.45
C ASP A 148 -7.46 -2.91 14.16
N PRO A 149 -7.10 -3.55 13.04
CA PRO A 149 -7.85 -3.39 11.80
C PRO A 149 -9.22 -4.09 11.91
N CYS A 150 -10.26 -3.43 11.41
CA CYS A 150 -11.63 -3.94 11.46
C CYS A 150 -11.78 -5.29 10.74
N MET A 151 -10.96 -5.57 9.73
CA MET A 151 -10.93 -6.85 9.02
C MET A 151 -10.27 -7.98 9.82
N ALA A 152 -9.56 -7.66 10.91
CA ALA A 152 -8.99 -8.66 11.84
C ALA A 152 -9.82 -8.83 13.12
N ARG A 153 -11.05 -8.30 13.21
CA ARG A 153 -11.92 -8.42 14.40
C ARG A 153 -12.11 -9.87 14.88
N ARG A 154 -12.15 -10.83 13.96
CA ARG A 154 -12.35 -12.25 14.25
C ARG A 154 -11.06 -13.06 14.18
N ASN A 155 -9.91 -12.40 14.06
CA ASN A 155 -8.61 -13.07 14.00
C ASN A 155 -7.80 -12.73 15.26
N GLU A 156 -8.01 -13.53 16.31
CA GLU A 156 -7.34 -13.35 17.59
C GLU A 156 -5.83 -13.62 17.50
N SER A 157 -5.38 -14.52 16.64
CA SER A 157 -3.95 -14.78 16.44
C SER A 157 -3.25 -13.55 15.85
N TRP A 158 -3.86 -12.88 14.87
CA TRP A 158 -3.37 -11.59 14.37
C TRP A 158 -3.19 -10.57 15.49
N GLN A 159 -4.24 -10.38 16.31
CA GLN A 159 -4.22 -9.39 17.40
C GLN A 159 -3.15 -9.72 18.44
N LYS A 160 -3.01 -10.99 18.83
CA LYS A 160 -1.99 -11.47 19.77
C LYS A 160 -0.58 -11.25 19.22
N SER A 161 -0.34 -11.63 17.96
CA SER A 161 0.98 -11.49 17.33
C SER A 161 1.41 -10.02 17.20
N VAL A 162 0.50 -9.10 16.91
CA VAL A 162 0.81 -7.65 16.89
C VAL A 162 1.32 -7.18 18.25
N ARG A 163 0.66 -7.55 19.33
CA ARG A 163 1.04 -7.17 20.70
C ARG A 163 2.34 -7.83 21.12
N SER A 164 2.52 -9.11 20.79
CA SER A 164 3.75 -9.86 21.05
C SER A 164 4.95 -9.24 20.31
N LEU A 165 4.80 -8.91 19.04
CA LEU A 165 5.85 -8.26 18.24
C LEU A 165 6.23 -6.88 18.81
N ALA A 166 5.26 -6.08 19.21
CA ALA A 166 5.52 -4.79 19.87
C ALA A 166 6.31 -4.99 21.18
N ALA A 167 5.90 -5.97 21.99
CA ALA A 167 6.60 -6.31 23.25
C ALA A 167 8.03 -6.80 23.01
N LYS A 168 8.28 -7.64 21.99
CA LYS A 168 9.63 -8.08 21.58
C LYS A 168 10.54 -6.91 21.19
N CYS A 169 9.95 -5.82 20.69
CA CYS A 169 10.66 -4.56 20.39
C CYS A 169 10.73 -3.60 21.60
N GLY A 170 10.31 -4.02 22.80
CA GLY A 170 10.31 -3.16 23.99
C GLY A 170 9.28 -2.03 23.96
N VAL A 171 8.28 -2.10 23.07
CA VAL A 171 7.22 -1.09 22.94
C VAL A 171 6.02 -1.50 23.78
N LYS A 172 5.66 -0.65 24.74
CA LYS A 172 4.45 -0.84 25.55
C LYS A 172 3.21 -0.50 24.73
N VAL A 173 2.26 -1.42 24.65
CA VAL A 173 0.98 -1.22 23.99
C VAL A 173 -0.14 -1.12 25.01
N THR A 174 -1.03 -0.15 24.83
CA THR A 174 -2.25 0.02 25.62
C THR A 174 -3.48 -0.20 24.73
N GLU A 175 -4.61 -0.53 25.37
CA GLU A 175 -5.85 -0.85 24.66
C GLU A 175 -6.81 0.33 24.73
N PRO A 176 -7.41 0.76 23.62
CA PRO A 176 -8.50 1.71 23.62
C PRO A 176 -9.80 1.03 24.10
N LEU A 177 -10.83 1.82 24.43
CA LEU A 177 -12.14 1.29 24.83
C LEU A 177 -12.71 0.31 23.79
N LEU A 178 -12.63 0.67 22.50
CA LEU A 178 -13.05 -0.19 21.40
C LEU A 178 -11.82 -0.87 20.77
N THR A 179 -11.55 -2.09 21.18
CA THR A 179 -10.39 -2.89 20.77
C THR A 179 -10.78 -4.31 20.35
N GLY A 180 -9.90 -5.02 19.67
CA GLY A 180 -10.06 -6.40 19.27
C GLY A 180 -11.34 -6.63 18.46
N ARG A 181 -12.25 -7.45 18.99
CA ARG A 181 -13.52 -7.76 18.31
C ARG A 181 -14.45 -6.55 18.19
N LEU A 182 -14.31 -5.57 19.06
CA LEU A 182 -15.12 -4.33 19.11
C LEU A 182 -14.43 -3.15 18.42
N THR A 183 -13.26 -3.35 17.84
CA THR A 183 -12.50 -2.25 17.21
C THR A 183 -13.35 -1.43 16.24
N ALA A 184 -13.23 -0.09 16.32
CA ALA A 184 -13.87 0.81 15.39
C ALA A 184 -13.11 0.90 14.06
N CYS A 185 -13.84 1.20 12.99
CA CYS A 185 -13.28 1.30 11.64
C CYS A 185 -12.59 2.65 11.42
N CYS A 186 -11.52 2.65 10.61
CA CYS A 186 -10.82 3.86 10.19
C CYS A 186 -11.46 4.57 8.98
N GLY A 187 -12.56 4.04 8.41
CA GLY A 187 -13.24 4.64 7.28
C GLY A 187 -12.70 4.29 5.88
N TYR A 188 -11.60 3.54 5.75
CA TYR A 188 -11.02 3.26 4.42
C TYR A 188 -11.74 2.15 3.64
N GLY A 189 -12.03 1.01 4.30
CA GLY A 189 -12.54 -0.20 3.65
C GLY A 189 -13.91 -0.03 3.00
N GLY A 190 -14.29 -0.98 2.13
CA GLY A 190 -15.57 -0.91 1.44
C GLY A 190 -15.65 0.17 0.36
N ASN A 191 -14.52 0.72 -0.10
CA ASN A 191 -14.45 1.90 -0.97
C ASN A 191 -15.04 3.17 -0.33
N GLN A 192 -15.24 3.20 0.98
CA GLN A 192 -15.87 4.32 1.69
C GLN A 192 -15.14 5.65 1.43
N TRP A 193 -13.80 5.62 1.45
CA TRP A 193 -12.94 6.79 1.23
C TRP A 193 -13.12 7.48 -0.13
N CYS A 194 -13.67 6.78 -1.14
CA CYS A 194 -13.92 7.33 -2.47
C CYS A 194 -15.41 7.45 -2.82
N SER A 195 -16.29 6.65 -2.19
CA SER A 195 -17.73 6.73 -2.43
C SER A 195 -18.41 7.82 -1.60
N ASP A 196 -17.90 8.05 -0.39
CA ASP A 196 -18.38 9.07 0.54
C ASP A 196 -17.18 9.56 1.38
N PRO A 197 -16.35 10.46 0.82
CA PRO A 197 -15.15 10.96 1.50
C PRO A 197 -15.45 11.65 2.83
N GLU A 198 -16.54 12.42 2.92
CA GLU A 198 -16.94 13.14 4.12
C GLU A 198 -17.23 12.18 5.28
N LEU A 199 -18.05 11.15 5.04
CA LEU A 199 -18.30 10.12 6.05
C LEU A 199 -17.00 9.38 6.42
N SER A 200 -16.15 9.10 5.44
CA SER A 200 -14.86 8.46 5.67
C SER A 200 -13.96 9.30 6.59
N ASP A 201 -13.94 10.62 6.40
CA ASP A 201 -13.18 11.55 7.23
C ASP A 201 -13.75 11.64 8.65
N MET A 202 -15.09 11.75 8.79
CA MET A 202 -15.76 11.70 10.09
C MET A 202 -15.45 10.41 10.87
N MET A 203 -15.44 9.25 10.19
CA MET A 203 -15.08 7.97 10.81
C MET A 203 -13.61 7.95 11.27
N ALA A 204 -12.70 8.53 10.48
CA ALA A 204 -11.30 8.63 10.84
C ALA A 204 -11.09 9.51 12.07
N GLU A 205 -11.72 10.68 12.10
CA GLU A 205 -11.64 11.62 13.21
C GLU A 205 -12.23 11.04 14.51
N ASP A 206 -13.41 10.43 14.43
CA ASP A 206 -14.04 9.78 15.59
C ASP A 206 -13.15 8.67 16.14
N ARG A 207 -12.58 7.86 15.24
CA ARG A 207 -11.65 6.82 15.66
C ARG A 207 -10.37 7.38 16.28
N ALA A 208 -9.80 8.43 15.71
CA ALA A 208 -8.61 9.09 16.25
C ALA A 208 -8.86 9.64 17.67
N LYS A 209 -10.01 10.29 17.88
CA LYS A 209 -10.46 10.73 19.22
C LYS A 209 -10.61 9.54 20.17
N GLY A 210 -11.20 8.44 19.71
CA GLY A 210 -11.40 7.23 20.53
C GLY A 210 -10.12 6.47 20.87
N LEU A 211 -9.01 6.69 20.15
CA LEU A 211 -7.68 6.19 20.52
C LEU A 211 -7.07 6.99 21.67
N GLY A 212 -7.27 8.31 21.72
CA GLY A 212 -6.90 9.15 22.83
C GLY A 212 -5.40 9.39 23.03
N GLY A 213 -4.55 8.98 22.09
CA GLY A 213 -3.09 9.18 22.17
C GLY A 213 -2.34 8.58 21.01
N PRO A 214 -1.00 8.70 20.98
CA PRO A 214 -0.14 8.13 19.95
C PRO A 214 -0.43 6.64 19.76
N ALA A 215 -0.52 6.18 18.51
CA ALA A 215 -1.07 4.87 18.21
C ALA A 215 -0.13 3.96 17.40
N LEU A 216 -0.40 2.65 17.46
CA LEU A 216 0.26 1.60 16.68
C LEU A 216 -0.80 0.88 15.83
N ALA A 217 -0.59 0.82 14.52
CA ALA A 217 -1.44 0.06 13.60
C ALA A 217 -0.67 -1.05 12.89
N SER A 218 -1.31 -2.19 12.72
CA SER A 218 -0.79 -3.31 11.89
C SER A 218 -1.38 -3.35 10.49
N CYS A 219 -2.25 -2.41 10.16
CA CYS A 219 -2.80 -2.21 8.83
C CYS A 219 -2.35 -0.84 8.32
N ILE A 220 -1.68 -0.85 7.16
CA ILE A 220 -1.13 0.39 6.59
C ILE A 220 -2.23 1.43 6.31
N MET A 221 -3.41 1.02 5.85
CA MET A 221 -4.49 1.97 5.59
C MET A 221 -5.13 2.54 6.85
N CYS A 222 -5.12 1.79 7.97
CA CYS A 222 -5.48 2.38 9.26
C CYS A 222 -4.47 3.47 9.65
N ARG A 223 -3.16 3.19 9.49
CA ARG A 223 -2.10 4.17 9.74
C ARG A 223 -2.29 5.42 8.88
N GLU A 224 -2.46 5.26 7.56
CA GLU A 224 -2.60 6.38 6.63
C GLU A 224 -3.86 7.23 6.93
N ARG A 225 -4.99 6.59 7.21
CA ARG A 225 -6.24 7.30 7.55
C ARG A 225 -6.18 8.03 8.89
N MET A 226 -5.54 7.43 9.91
CA MET A 226 -5.38 8.13 11.20
C MET A 226 -4.34 9.26 11.09
N ALA A 227 -3.28 9.08 10.29
CA ALA A 227 -2.31 10.14 10.05
C ALA A 227 -2.93 11.38 9.39
N SER A 228 -3.94 11.23 8.52
CA SER A 228 -4.63 12.38 7.91
C SER A 228 -5.42 13.22 8.90
N THR A 229 -5.73 12.71 10.09
CA THR A 229 -6.35 13.47 11.19
C THR A 229 -5.36 14.23 12.06
N GLY A 230 -4.05 14.10 11.78
CA GLY A 230 -2.99 14.66 12.62
C GLY A 230 -2.61 13.79 13.82
N LEU A 231 -3.21 12.59 13.97
CA LEU A 231 -2.84 11.67 15.05
C LEU A 231 -1.43 11.11 14.80
N PRO A 232 -0.49 11.22 15.77
CA PRO A 232 0.77 10.50 15.69
C PRO A 232 0.53 8.99 15.70
N ILE A 233 0.90 8.31 14.62
CA ILE A 233 0.63 6.88 14.47
C ILE A 233 1.73 6.17 13.68
N TRP A 234 2.23 5.09 14.24
CA TRP A 234 3.23 4.21 13.64
C TRP A 234 2.57 2.97 13.04
N HIS A 235 3.10 2.53 11.92
CA HIS A 235 2.80 1.18 11.43
C HIS A 235 3.69 0.17 12.18
N LEU A 236 3.24 -1.06 12.36
CA LEU A 236 4.02 -2.09 13.08
C LEU A 236 5.43 -2.28 12.47
N LEU A 237 5.59 -2.17 11.16
CA LEU A 237 6.90 -2.21 10.51
C LEU A 237 7.81 -1.03 10.86
N ASP A 238 7.25 0.09 11.32
CA ASP A 238 8.07 1.26 11.71
C ASP A 238 8.80 1.01 13.04
N ILE A 239 8.38 0.01 13.83
CA ILE A 239 9.02 -0.38 15.10
C ILE A 239 9.76 -1.72 15.02
N LEU A 240 9.55 -2.51 13.97
CA LEU A 240 10.26 -3.75 13.72
C LEU A 240 11.61 -3.48 13.03
N PRO A 241 12.64 -4.30 13.27
CA PRO A 241 14.00 -4.06 12.77
C PRO A 241 14.14 -4.41 11.27
N PHE A 242 13.24 -3.88 10.42
CA PHE A 242 13.26 -4.10 8.98
C PHE A 242 13.44 -2.80 8.20
N GLY A 243 14.51 -2.74 7.41
CA GLY A 243 14.85 -1.56 6.63
C GLY A 243 15.42 -0.42 7.50
N GLN A 244 15.45 0.78 6.94
CA GLN A 244 15.91 1.96 7.68
C GLN A 244 14.77 2.59 8.47
N ALA A 245 15.03 2.90 9.73
CA ALA A 245 14.13 3.72 10.53
C ALA A 245 13.94 5.09 9.85
N LYS A 246 12.70 5.54 9.74
CA LYS A 246 12.40 6.91 9.29
C LYS A 246 12.18 7.78 10.51
N PRO A 247 13.08 8.73 10.81
CA PRO A 247 12.82 9.73 11.85
C PRO A 247 11.49 10.42 11.58
N GLY A 248 10.67 10.61 12.60
CA GLY A 248 9.36 11.22 12.47
C GLY A 248 8.28 10.32 11.83
N ALA A 249 8.48 8.99 11.79
CA ALA A 249 7.54 8.06 11.17
C ALA A 249 6.11 8.21 11.71
N GLY A 250 5.95 8.45 13.01
CA GLY A 250 4.63 8.65 13.63
C GLY A 250 3.93 9.94 13.24
N ALA A 251 4.69 10.99 12.91
CA ALA A 251 4.17 12.28 12.46
C ALA A 251 4.16 12.43 10.92
N SER A 252 4.64 11.41 10.18
CA SER A 252 4.69 11.47 8.72
C SER A 252 3.28 11.58 8.15
N PRO A 253 3.03 12.45 7.16
CA PRO A 253 1.75 12.58 6.50
C PRO A 253 1.36 11.28 5.78
N ALA A 254 0.09 11.16 5.44
CA ALA A 254 -0.40 10.06 4.61
C ALA A 254 0.25 10.09 3.21
N THR A 255 0.54 8.91 2.67
CA THR A 255 1.12 8.78 1.33
C THR A 255 0.04 8.99 0.27
N GLY A 256 0.20 9.99 -0.61
CA GLY A 256 -0.73 10.31 -1.68
C GLY A 256 -0.82 9.24 -2.78
N LEU A 257 -1.87 9.29 -3.59
CA LEU A 257 -2.18 8.29 -4.63
C LEU A 257 -1.05 8.14 -5.65
N SER A 258 -0.58 9.25 -6.21
CA SER A 258 0.52 9.25 -7.20
C SER A 258 1.80 8.67 -6.61
N GLN A 259 2.14 9.04 -5.36
CA GLN A 259 3.30 8.50 -4.68
C GLN A 259 3.16 6.99 -4.41
N ARG A 260 1.96 6.51 -4.03
CA ARG A 260 1.72 5.07 -3.85
C ARG A 260 1.93 4.29 -5.13
N ARG A 261 1.50 4.84 -6.28
CA ARG A 261 1.72 4.21 -7.58
C ARG A 261 3.21 4.17 -7.93
N ALA A 262 3.90 5.30 -7.83
CA ALA A 262 5.35 5.37 -8.08
C ALA A 262 6.14 4.40 -7.18
N ASN A 263 5.77 4.31 -5.90
CA ASN A 263 6.38 3.39 -4.95
C ASN A 263 6.17 1.90 -5.32
N ARG A 264 4.98 1.52 -5.82
CA ARG A 264 4.73 0.14 -6.30
C ARG A 264 5.62 -0.20 -7.50
N ALA A 265 5.72 0.72 -8.46
CA ALA A 265 6.61 0.55 -9.60
C ALA A 265 8.09 0.51 -9.19
N LYS A 266 8.49 1.34 -8.23
CA LYS A 266 9.83 1.31 -7.60
C LYS A 266 10.11 -0.05 -6.96
N LEU A 267 9.19 -0.56 -6.13
CA LEU A 267 9.33 -1.85 -5.47
C LEU A 267 9.50 -2.98 -6.50
N ARG A 268 8.69 -2.98 -7.56
CA ARG A 268 8.84 -3.97 -8.64
C ARG A 268 10.25 -3.93 -9.25
N ARG A 269 10.77 -2.73 -9.55
CA ARG A 269 12.13 -2.57 -10.10
C ARG A 269 13.20 -3.05 -9.11
N MET A 270 13.05 -2.75 -7.82
CA MET A 270 13.96 -3.22 -6.77
C MET A 270 14.00 -4.76 -6.74
N MET A 271 12.85 -5.42 -6.72
CA MET A 271 12.75 -6.88 -6.70
C MET A 271 13.29 -7.54 -7.96
N LEU A 272 13.04 -6.97 -9.14
CA LEU A 272 13.61 -7.46 -10.40
C LEU A 272 15.13 -7.37 -10.40
N LYS A 273 15.68 -6.24 -9.98
CA LYS A 273 17.13 -6.04 -9.87
C LYS A 273 17.76 -7.04 -8.90
N GLU A 274 17.16 -7.20 -7.73
CA GLU A 274 17.69 -8.05 -6.66
C GLU A 274 17.59 -9.54 -7.01
N LEU A 275 16.43 -10.00 -7.52
CA LEU A 275 16.14 -11.41 -7.71
C LEU A 275 16.53 -11.94 -9.10
N ARG A 276 16.62 -11.07 -10.10
CA ARG A 276 16.91 -11.42 -11.50
C ARG A 276 18.13 -10.73 -12.06
N GLY A 277 18.70 -9.74 -11.38
CA GLY A 277 19.75 -8.87 -11.94
C GLY A 277 19.24 -7.96 -13.06
N GLU A 278 17.92 -7.86 -13.24
CA GLU A 278 17.30 -7.07 -14.30
C GLU A 278 17.18 -5.60 -13.89
N SER A 279 17.81 -4.71 -14.63
CA SER A 279 17.68 -3.27 -14.45
C SER A 279 16.59 -2.73 -15.37
N VAL A 280 15.43 -2.42 -14.81
CA VAL A 280 14.35 -1.74 -15.53
C VAL A 280 14.53 -0.24 -15.34
N PRO A 281 14.65 0.56 -16.41
CA PRO A 281 14.80 2.01 -16.33
C PRO A 281 13.63 2.64 -15.56
N GLU A 282 13.93 3.72 -14.85
CA GLU A 282 12.87 4.56 -14.30
C GLU A 282 12.14 5.24 -15.46
N PRO A 283 10.80 5.23 -15.49
CA PRO A 283 10.08 5.97 -16.51
C PRO A 283 10.49 7.44 -16.45
N GLN A 284 10.96 7.97 -17.57
CA GLN A 284 11.17 9.42 -17.65
C GLN A 284 9.80 10.09 -17.73
N PRO A 285 9.56 11.15 -16.97
CA PRO A 285 8.34 11.93 -17.11
C PRO A 285 8.27 12.46 -18.54
N ALA A 286 7.13 12.30 -19.17
CA ALA A 286 6.88 12.71 -20.55
C ALA A 286 6.99 14.24 -20.74
N ALA A 287 6.81 15.00 -19.64
CA ALA A 287 7.04 16.44 -19.55
C ALA A 287 7.45 16.80 -18.10
N ARG A 288 8.29 17.80 -17.94
CA ARG A 288 8.58 18.37 -16.62
C ARG A 288 7.41 19.26 -16.23
N VAL A 289 6.59 18.82 -15.27
CA VAL A 289 5.42 19.56 -14.80
C VAL A 289 5.66 20.08 -13.40
N VAL A 290 5.38 21.35 -13.19
CA VAL A 290 5.41 21.99 -11.87
C VAL A 290 3.98 22.17 -11.38
N TYR A 291 3.68 21.59 -10.23
CA TYR A 291 2.36 21.68 -9.62
C TYR A 291 2.36 22.65 -8.45
N SER A 292 1.34 23.49 -8.36
CA SER A 292 1.08 24.22 -7.11
C SER A 292 0.59 23.28 -6.01
N THR A 293 0.79 23.67 -4.75
CA THR A 293 0.27 22.90 -3.59
C THR A 293 -1.25 22.72 -3.67
N GLU A 294 -1.97 23.75 -4.14
CA GLU A 294 -3.42 23.69 -4.33
C GLU A 294 -3.81 22.67 -5.42
N MET A 295 -3.06 22.66 -6.54
CA MET A 295 -3.29 21.71 -7.61
C MET A 295 -3.05 20.27 -7.14
N LEU A 296 -1.97 20.02 -6.40
CA LEU A 296 -1.71 18.69 -5.83
C LEU A 296 -2.84 18.23 -4.91
N ALA A 297 -3.36 19.10 -4.06
CA ALA A 297 -4.50 18.81 -3.20
C ALA A 297 -5.78 18.52 -4.02
N LYS A 298 -6.02 19.27 -5.09
CA LYS A 298 -7.16 19.06 -6.00
C LYS A 298 -7.07 17.73 -6.76
N LEU A 299 -5.89 17.36 -7.23
CA LEU A 299 -5.66 16.06 -7.91
C LEU A 299 -5.92 14.90 -6.94
N GLU A 300 -5.39 14.98 -5.72
CA GLU A 300 -5.59 13.96 -4.69
C GLU A 300 -7.08 13.82 -4.34
N ALA A 301 -7.79 14.92 -4.09
CA ALA A 301 -9.21 14.93 -3.76
C ALA A 301 -10.10 14.37 -4.90
N LYS A 302 -9.70 14.56 -6.15
CA LYS A 302 -10.39 14.04 -7.33
C LYS A 302 -9.90 12.66 -7.78
N HIS A 303 -8.96 12.07 -7.06
CA HIS A 303 -8.32 10.79 -7.39
C HIS A 303 -7.69 10.76 -8.80
N ILE A 304 -7.12 11.89 -9.22
CA ILE A 304 -6.39 12.02 -10.49
C ILE A 304 -4.89 11.86 -10.19
N LEU A 305 -4.23 11.01 -10.96
CA LEU A 305 -2.79 10.81 -10.83
C LEU A 305 -2.01 11.91 -11.57
N GLN A 306 -0.87 12.30 -11.04
CA GLN A 306 0.04 13.20 -11.74
C GLN A 306 0.47 12.63 -13.10
N GLU A 307 0.67 11.32 -13.17
CA GLU A 307 0.97 10.61 -14.42
C GLU A 307 -0.14 10.76 -15.49
N ASP A 308 -1.42 10.84 -15.10
CA ASP A 308 -2.52 11.07 -16.04
C ASP A 308 -2.46 12.48 -16.62
N VAL A 309 -2.06 13.47 -15.82
CA VAL A 309 -1.83 14.85 -16.26
C VAL A 309 -0.64 14.92 -17.21
N GLU A 310 0.51 14.35 -16.81
CA GLU A 310 1.73 14.31 -17.62
C GLU A 310 1.52 13.61 -18.96
N ALA A 311 0.82 12.47 -18.96
CA ALA A 311 0.49 11.74 -20.18
C ALA A 311 -0.47 12.54 -21.09
N THR A 312 -1.40 13.30 -20.53
CA THR A 312 -2.30 14.17 -21.29
C THR A 312 -1.54 15.31 -21.96
N LEU A 313 -0.61 15.94 -21.25
CA LEU A 313 0.26 16.97 -21.79
C LEU A 313 1.16 16.43 -22.93
N ALA A 314 1.77 15.27 -22.70
CA ALA A 314 2.60 14.62 -23.71
C ALA A 314 1.81 14.27 -24.97
N TYR A 315 0.58 13.79 -24.82
CA TYR A 315 -0.32 13.53 -25.95
C TYR A 315 -0.65 14.80 -26.70
N GLY A 316 -1.04 15.88 -26.01
CA GLY A 316 -1.31 17.18 -26.62
C GLY A 316 -0.15 17.73 -27.44
N LYS A 317 1.07 17.69 -26.88
CA LYS A 317 2.29 18.12 -27.57
C LYS A 317 2.63 17.23 -28.78
N SER A 318 2.50 15.91 -28.66
CA SER A 318 2.86 14.99 -29.75
C SER A 318 1.85 14.97 -30.89
N SER A 319 0.58 15.26 -30.62
CA SER A 319 -0.50 15.29 -31.61
C SER A 319 -0.85 16.69 -32.12
N ASP A 320 -0.15 17.72 -31.64
CA ASP A 320 -0.46 19.15 -31.92
C ASP A 320 -1.92 19.48 -31.62
N SER A 321 -2.49 18.86 -30.56
CA SER A 321 -3.92 18.94 -30.20
C SER A 321 -4.08 19.72 -28.90
N TYR A 322 -4.04 21.04 -29.01
CA TYR A 322 -4.25 21.96 -27.91
C TYR A 322 -4.87 23.28 -28.41
N PHE A 323 -5.54 23.96 -27.50
CA PHE A 323 -6.04 25.32 -27.69
C PHE A 323 -5.15 26.28 -26.92
N VAL A 324 -4.96 27.47 -27.45
CA VAL A 324 -4.24 28.56 -26.78
C VAL A 324 -5.20 29.73 -26.59
N ASP A 325 -5.30 30.20 -25.37
CA ASP A 325 -5.95 31.47 -25.08
C ASP A 325 -4.92 32.58 -25.27
N GLU A 326 -5.08 33.39 -26.32
CA GLU A 326 -4.14 34.45 -26.69
C GLU A 326 -4.07 35.59 -25.66
N GLU A 327 -5.12 35.78 -24.84
CA GLU A 327 -5.13 36.84 -23.82
C GLU A 327 -4.39 36.43 -22.56
N SER A 328 -4.57 35.19 -22.10
CA SER A 328 -3.97 34.70 -20.86
C SER A 328 -2.67 33.90 -21.08
N GLY A 329 -2.41 33.44 -22.30
CA GLY A 329 -1.29 32.55 -22.63
C GLY A 329 -1.47 31.13 -22.10
N HIS A 330 -2.69 30.79 -21.66
CA HIS A 330 -3.00 29.43 -21.18
C HIS A 330 -3.23 28.49 -22.34
N HIS A 331 -2.72 27.28 -22.20
CA HIS A 331 -2.93 26.18 -23.11
C HIS A 331 -3.95 25.20 -22.50
N LEU A 332 -4.83 24.63 -23.30
CA LEU A 332 -5.80 23.62 -22.91
C LEU A 332 -5.65 22.41 -23.83
N THR A 333 -5.39 21.24 -23.28
CA THR A 333 -5.34 19.98 -24.03
C THR A 333 -6.23 18.92 -23.39
N SER A 334 -6.57 17.89 -24.15
CA SER A 334 -7.34 16.76 -23.62
C SER A 334 -6.88 15.43 -24.19
N TRP A 335 -7.05 14.39 -23.39
CA TRP A 335 -6.78 13.02 -23.79
C TRP A 335 -7.73 12.03 -23.11
N ARG A 336 -8.12 11.01 -23.86
CA ARG A 336 -9.00 9.95 -23.36
C ARG A 336 -8.31 8.58 -23.48
N PRO A 337 -7.43 8.21 -22.56
CA PRO A 337 -6.69 6.95 -22.64
C PRO A 337 -7.58 5.72 -22.49
N ARG A 338 -8.68 5.84 -21.76
CA ARG A 338 -9.63 4.74 -21.48
C ARG A 338 -11.07 5.23 -21.48
N LYS A 339 -11.74 5.22 -20.33
CA LYS A 339 -13.16 5.64 -20.17
C LYS A 339 -13.30 7.10 -19.77
N VAL A 340 -12.26 7.70 -19.18
CA VAL A 340 -12.27 9.07 -18.67
C VAL A 340 -11.48 9.96 -19.62
N THR A 341 -12.00 11.16 -19.91
CA THR A 341 -11.26 12.21 -20.63
C THR A 341 -10.67 13.14 -19.59
N PHE A 342 -9.36 13.32 -19.67
CA PHE A 342 -8.64 14.33 -18.87
C PHE A 342 -8.56 15.61 -19.69
N TRP A 343 -8.87 16.73 -19.05
CA TRP A 343 -8.67 18.07 -19.57
C TRP A 343 -7.66 18.77 -18.69
N VAL A 344 -6.58 19.25 -19.29
CA VAL A 344 -5.47 19.90 -18.59
C VAL A 344 -5.25 21.29 -19.16
N GLU A 345 -5.38 22.27 -18.29
CA GLU A 345 -5.00 23.66 -18.54
C GLU A 345 -3.63 23.91 -17.93
N TYR A 346 -2.73 24.54 -18.67
CA TYR A 346 -1.35 24.78 -18.27
C TYR A 346 -0.76 26.02 -18.92
N THR A 347 0.33 26.51 -18.37
CA THR A 347 1.17 27.54 -18.99
C THR A 347 2.56 26.96 -19.26
N GLU A 348 3.18 27.35 -20.35
CA GLU A 348 4.58 27.02 -20.62
C GLU A 348 5.50 28.02 -19.93
N GLN A 349 6.58 27.54 -19.32
CA GLN A 349 7.63 28.38 -18.76
C GLN A 349 8.81 28.42 -19.74
N GLU A 350 9.57 29.54 -19.72
CA GLU A 350 10.68 29.76 -20.67
C GLU A 350 11.79 28.72 -20.62
N ASP A 351 11.85 27.91 -19.56
CA ASP A 351 12.86 26.86 -19.38
C ASP A 351 12.45 25.50 -20.00
N GLY A 352 11.34 25.43 -20.71
CA GLY A 352 10.86 24.26 -21.48
C GLY A 352 10.08 23.25 -20.69
#